data_9df4b3b2f1ec53fbfe58f7de6bf04c2c
#
_entry.id   9df4b3b2f1ec53fbfe58f7de6bf04c2c
#
_cell.length_a   1.000
_cell.length_b   1.000
_cell.length_c   1.000
_cell.angle_alpha   90.00
_cell.angle_beta   90.00
_cell.angle_gamma   90.00
#
_symmetry.space_group_name_H-M   'P 1'
#
loop_
_entity.id
_entity.type
_entity.pdbx_description
1 polymer ?
#
loop_
_entity_poly.entity_id
_entity_poly.type
_entity_poly.pdbx_seq_one_letter_code
_entity_poly.pdbx_strand_id
1 'polypeptide(L)'
;GATGPQGVAGATGPQGPVGPQGPVGATGPTGPTGPNVVADSADIYRVTNTTALSQGNTIPFDASFINSTSGAITFTNGNSTINLGANMTFFVRFTATSETGIPYAIGLRLNGLRINGSIASAQVADTSISNGAIFRTPATGGQLDLFVFFANQTISLIEFETSLQIIRLA
;
A
#
# COMPACT_ATOMS: atom_id res chain seq x y z
N GLY A 1 93.86 -38.13 46.95
CA GLY A 1 93.43 -36.86 46.53
C GLY A 1 91.89 -36.77 46.47
N ALA A 2 91.26 -35.73 47.02
CA ALA A 2 89.83 -35.54 46.96
C ALA A 2 89.36 -35.05 45.56
N THR A 3 88.30 -35.66 45.09
CA THR A 3 87.66 -35.24 43.81
C THR A 3 87.06 -33.85 43.96
N GLY A 4 87.29 -32.94 43.02
CA GLY A 4 86.78 -31.60 43.03
C GLY A 4 85.23 -31.57 42.88
N PRO A 5 84.53 -30.45 43.33
CA PRO A 5 83.09 -30.36 43.27
C PRO A 5 82.60 -30.34 41.81
N GLN A 6 81.44 -30.89 41.61
CA GLN A 6 80.75 -30.97 40.31
C GLN A 6 80.44 -29.54 39.81
N GLY A 7 80.62 -29.22 38.52
CA GLY A 7 80.37 -27.96 37.94
C GLY A 7 78.84 -27.64 37.94
N VAL A 8 78.46 -26.34 37.94
CA VAL A 8 77.09 -25.84 37.93
C VAL A 8 76.35 -26.29 36.66
N ALA A 9 75.07 -26.57 36.78
CA ALA A 9 74.22 -26.92 35.63
C ALA A 9 74.18 -25.74 34.62
N GLY A 10 74.19 -26.04 33.33
CA GLY A 10 74.10 -25.06 32.28
C GLY A 10 72.73 -24.32 32.29
N ALA A 11 72.69 -23.05 31.80
CA ALA A 11 71.49 -22.23 31.74
C ALA A 11 70.44 -22.87 30.84
N THR A 12 69.16 -22.72 31.24
CA THR A 12 68.00 -23.16 30.44
C THR A 12 68.01 -22.42 29.14
N GLY A 13 67.79 -23.09 28.00
CA GLY A 13 67.66 -22.45 26.69
C GLY A 13 66.50 -21.48 26.58
N PRO A 14 66.58 -20.51 25.69
CA PRO A 14 65.48 -19.50 25.48
C PRO A 14 64.20 -20.19 25.03
N GLN A 15 63.03 -19.59 25.42
CA GLN A 15 61.74 -20.06 25.01
C GLN A 15 61.61 -19.91 23.49
N GLY A 16 60.96 -20.87 22.82
CA GLY A 16 60.72 -20.84 21.40
C GLY A 16 59.76 -19.71 20.98
N PRO A 17 59.83 -19.24 19.74
CA PRO A 17 58.97 -18.18 19.24
C PRO A 17 57.50 -18.55 19.32
N VAL A 18 56.63 -17.53 19.51
CA VAL A 18 55.18 -17.70 19.49
C VAL A 18 54.76 -18.16 18.09
N GLY A 19 53.85 -19.12 18.01
CA GLY A 19 53.32 -19.62 16.74
C GLY A 19 52.58 -18.54 15.95
N PRO A 20 52.50 -18.66 14.62
CA PRO A 20 51.81 -17.71 13.77
C PRO A 20 50.33 -17.62 14.12
N GLN A 21 49.73 -16.41 13.96
CA GLN A 21 48.32 -16.21 14.16
C GLN A 21 47.51 -17.06 13.18
N GLY A 22 46.40 -17.65 13.63
CA GLY A 22 45.50 -18.43 12.80
C GLY A 22 44.86 -17.59 11.70
N PRO A 23 44.39 -18.20 10.62
CA PRO A 23 43.72 -17.51 9.52
C PRO A 23 42.45 -16.82 10.00
N VAL A 24 42.11 -15.68 9.35
CA VAL A 24 40.87 -14.97 9.59
C VAL A 24 39.67 -15.87 9.24
N GLY A 25 38.65 -15.93 10.07
CA GLY A 25 37.44 -16.71 9.83
C GLY A 25 36.74 -16.28 8.52
N ALA A 26 36.07 -17.23 7.88
CA ALA A 26 35.31 -16.96 6.65
C ALA A 26 34.21 -15.89 6.89
N THR A 27 34.00 -15.03 5.90
CA THR A 27 32.89 -14.06 5.91
C THR A 27 31.55 -14.81 5.97
N GLY A 28 30.64 -14.39 6.84
CA GLY A 28 29.30 -14.96 6.96
C GLY A 28 28.51 -14.82 5.64
N PRO A 29 27.53 -15.70 5.42
CA PRO A 29 26.68 -15.64 4.23
C PRO A 29 25.94 -14.29 4.14
N THR A 30 25.72 -13.81 2.92
CA THR A 30 24.88 -12.64 2.67
C THR A 30 23.47 -12.90 3.21
N GLY A 31 22.90 -11.96 3.92
CA GLY A 31 21.53 -12.04 4.43
C GLY A 31 20.52 -12.23 3.26
N PRO A 32 19.34 -12.78 3.54
CA PRO A 32 18.30 -12.96 2.52
C PRO A 32 17.91 -11.62 1.91
N THR A 33 17.66 -11.61 0.60
CA THR A 33 17.09 -10.46 -0.08
C THR A 33 15.74 -10.12 0.56
N GLY A 34 15.51 -8.87 0.91
CA GLY A 34 14.23 -8.41 1.42
C GLY A 34 13.10 -8.73 0.45
N PRO A 35 11.84 -8.80 0.92
CA PRO A 35 10.70 -9.07 0.06
C PRO A 35 10.62 -8.00 -1.04
N ASN A 36 10.47 -8.44 -2.28
CA ASN A 36 10.22 -7.55 -3.40
C ASN A 36 8.77 -7.06 -3.30
N VAL A 37 8.57 -5.89 -2.70
CA VAL A 37 7.24 -5.28 -2.58
C VAL A 37 6.94 -4.65 -3.93
N VAL A 38 6.32 -5.40 -4.82
CA VAL A 38 5.64 -4.82 -5.99
C VAL A 38 4.41 -4.11 -5.44
N ALA A 39 4.45 -2.79 -5.42
CA ALA A 39 3.31 -1.99 -5.01
C ALA A 39 2.22 -2.13 -6.09
N ASP A 40 1.19 -2.95 -5.83
CA ASP A 40 0.00 -2.94 -6.66
C ASP A 40 -0.68 -1.58 -6.54
N SER A 41 -1.00 -0.98 -7.67
CA SER A 41 -1.69 0.30 -7.73
C SER A 41 -2.71 0.33 -8.86
N ALA A 42 -3.72 1.16 -8.72
CA ALA A 42 -4.69 1.44 -9.78
C ALA A 42 -5.11 2.90 -9.73
N ASP A 43 -5.21 3.50 -10.91
CA ASP A 43 -5.90 4.75 -11.17
C ASP A 43 -7.16 4.43 -11.98
N ILE A 44 -8.32 4.68 -11.40
CA ILE A 44 -9.63 4.38 -11.98
C ILE A 44 -10.37 5.71 -12.09
N TYR A 45 -10.86 6.03 -13.25
CA TYR A 45 -11.41 7.36 -13.52
C TYR A 45 -12.57 7.32 -14.50
N ARG A 46 -13.26 8.44 -14.61
CA ARG A 46 -14.36 8.65 -15.52
C ARG A 46 -13.89 9.46 -16.72
N VAL A 47 -14.31 9.04 -17.90
CA VAL A 47 -14.12 9.75 -19.16
C VAL A 47 -15.43 10.22 -19.77
N THR A 48 -16.56 9.93 -19.10
CA THR A 48 -17.90 10.38 -19.50
C THR A 48 -18.61 11.03 -18.31
N ASN A 49 -19.40 12.07 -18.57
CA ASN A 49 -20.25 12.68 -17.54
C ASN A 49 -21.31 11.68 -17.06
N THR A 50 -21.57 11.65 -15.75
CA THR A 50 -22.65 10.86 -15.19
C THR A 50 -23.76 11.79 -14.71
N THR A 51 -24.93 11.61 -15.25
CA THR A 51 -26.12 12.34 -14.85
C THR A 51 -27.01 11.50 -13.95
N ALA A 52 -27.81 12.18 -13.13
CA ALA A 52 -28.86 11.57 -12.31
C ALA A 52 -28.39 10.57 -11.25
N LEU A 53 -27.25 10.82 -10.61
CA LEU A 53 -26.85 10.07 -9.41
C LEU A 53 -27.60 10.58 -8.18
N SER A 54 -28.32 9.68 -7.52
CA SER A 54 -29.05 9.93 -6.28
C SER A 54 -28.29 9.38 -5.07
N GLN A 55 -28.71 9.80 -3.89
CA GLN A 55 -28.21 9.23 -2.64
C GLN A 55 -28.29 7.70 -2.64
N GLY A 56 -27.20 7.05 -2.25
CA GLY A 56 -27.05 5.59 -2.23
C GLY A 56 -26.53 5.00 -3.53
N ASN A 57 -26.59 5.70 -4.67
CA ASN A 57 -26.04 5.19 -5.92
C ASN A 57 -24.53 5.02 -5.84
N THR A 58 -24.04 3.95 -6.46
CA THR A 58 -22.62 3.75 -6.74
C THR A 58 -22.21 4.52 -7.98
N ILE A 59 -20.99 5.00 -7.99
CA ILE A 59 -20.43 5.79 -9.10
C ILE A 59 -19.71 4.82 -10.04
N PRO A 60 -20.18 4.65 -11.29
CA PRO A 60 -19.49 3.80 -12.26
C PRO A 60 -18.26 4.53 -12.82
N PHE A 61 -17.25 3.76 -13.20
CA PHE A 61 -16.03 4.22 -13.83
C PHE A 61 -15.86 3.53 -15.19
N ASP A 62 -15.35 4.24 -16.17
CA ASP A 62 -15.28 3.78 -17.56
C ASP A 62 -13.86 3.71 -18.11
N ALA A 63 -12.87 4.09 -17.31
CA ALA A 63 -11.46 3.96 -17.66
C ALA A 63 -10.60 3.58 -16.44
N SER A 64 -9.50 2.86 -16.69
CA SER A 64 -8.58 2.46 -15.63
C SER A 64 -7.16 2.24 -16.16
N PHE A 65 -6.18 2.53 -15.30
CA PHE A 65 -4.80 2.07 -15.44
C PHE A 65 -4.46 1.24 -14.20
N ILE A 66 -4.25 -0.07 -14.39
CA ILE A 66 -4.00 -1.01 -13.29
C ILE A 66 -2.59 -1.58 -13.42
N ASN A 67 -1.75 -1.34 -12.43
CA ASN A 67 -0.46 -1.97 -12.24
C ASN A 67 -0.55 -2.94 -11.06
N SER A 68 -1.15 -4.11 -11.28
CA SER A 68 -1.34 -5.14 -10.27
C SER A 68 -0.91 -6.48 -10.82
N THR A 69 0.36 -6.82 -10.61
CA THR A 69 0.94 -8.10 -11.06
C THR A 69 0.51 -9.27 -10.17
N SER A 70 0.10 -8.99 -8.94
CA SER A 70 -0.39 -10.00 -7.99
C SER A 70 -1.88 -10.33 -8.14
N GLY A 71 -2.62 -9.56 -8.94
CA GLY A 71 -4.08 -9.64 -9.00
C GLY A 71 -4.78 -9.07 -7.76
N ALA A 72 -4.05 -8.32 -6.92
CA ALA A 72 -4.60 -7.72 -5.70
C ALA A 72 -5.65 -6.64 -5.97
N ILE A 73 -5.64 -6.05 -7.16
CA ILE A 73 -6.62 -5.06 -7.61
C ILE A 73 -7.11 -5.49 -8.98
N THR A 74 -8.42 -5.70 -9.11
CA THR A 74 -9.05 -5.97 -10.41
C THR A 74 -10.28 -5.12 -10.61
N PHE A 75 -10.45 -4.61 -11.84
CA PHE A 75 -11.57 -3.77 -12.22
C PHE A 75 -11.91 -4.00 -13.70
N THR A 76 -13.18 -3.85 -14.03
CA THR A 76 -13.68 -3.88 -15.42
C THR A 76 -14.34 -2.56 -15.72
N ASN A 77 -13.91 -1.89 -16.78
CA ASN A 77 -14.47 -0.62 -17.22
C ASN A 77 -15.99 -0.70 -17.42
N GLY A 78 -16.68 0.31 -17.00
CA GLY A 78 -18.15 0.38 -17.00
C GLY A 78 -18.79 -0.08 -15.69
N ASN A 79 -18.03 -0.71 -14.79
CA ASN A 79 -18.52 -1.12 -13.47
C ASN A 79 -18.34 -0.01 -12.42
N SER A 80 -19.03 -0.16 -11.31
CA SER A 80 -18.87 0.69 -10.11
C SER A 80 -18.09 0.02 -8.99
N THR A 81 -17.77 -1.28 -9.13
CA THR A 81 -17.15 -2.09 -8.09
C THR A 81 -15.75 -2.52 -8.48
N ILE A 82 -14.81 -2.28 -7.60
CA ILE A 82 -13.41 -2.70 -7.70
C ILE A 82 -13.19 -3.88 -6.74
N ASN A 83 -12.63 -4.98 -7.24
CA ASN A 83 -12.32 -6.13 -6.41
C ASN A 83 -10.90 -6.01 -5.85
N LEU A 84 -10.76 -6.21 -4.55
CA LEU A 84 -9.51 -6.15 -3.80
C LEU A 84 -9.18 -7.51 -3.20
N GLY A 85 -7.90 -7.87 -3.25
CA GLY A 85 -7.39 -9.12 -2.69
C GLY A 85 -7.63 -9.26 -1.18
N ALA A 86 -7.57 -10.50 -0.69
CA ALA A 86 -7.83 -10.86 0.70
C ALA A 86 -6.66 -10.53 1.63
N ASN A 87 -6.95 -10.16 2.88
CA ASN A 87 -5.97 -9.91 3.95
C ASN A 87 -4.90 -8.86 3.61
N MET A 88 -5.21 -7.91 2.73
CA MET A 88 -4.29 -6.86 2.27
C MET A 88 -4.70 -5.51 2.82
N THR A 89 -3.71 -4.62 3.00
CA THR A 89 -3.94 -3.24 3.42
C THR A 89 -3.83 -2.32 2.22
N PHE A 90 -4.83 -1.47 2.03
CA PHE A 90 -4.89 -0.53 0.93
C PHE A 90 -5.02 0.90 1.45
N PHE A 91 -4.34 1.82 0.77
CA PHE A 91 -4.67 3.23 0.79
C PHE A 91 -5.52 3.54 -0.44
N VAL A 92 -6.64 4.17 -0.23
CA VAL A 92 -7.55 4.58 -1.31
C VAL A 92 -7.85 6.06 -1.16
N ARG A 93 -7.71 6.80 -2.23
CA ARG A 93 -8.08 8.21 -2.32
C ARG A 93 -9.03 8.40 -3.49
N PHE A 94 -10.04 9.24 -3.31
CA PHE A 94 -10.91 9.68 -4.40
C PHE A 94 -10.88 11.19 -4.55
N THR A 95 -11.21 11.63 -5.75
CA THR A 95 -11.54 13.00 -6.09
C THR A 95 -12.85 12.97 -6.87
N ALA A 96 -13.72 13.95 -6.67
CA ALA A 96 -14.95 14.07 -7.41
C ALA A 96 -15.38 15.54 -7.48
N THR A 97 -15.89 15.96 -8.64
CA THR A 97 -16.45 17.28 -8.85
C THR A 97 -17.85 17.14 -9.45
N SER A 98 -18.81 17.87 -8.94
CA SER A 98 -20.17 17.92 -9.48
C SER A 98 -20.43 19.29 -10.09
N GLU A 99 -20.99 19.30 -11.30
CA GLU A 99 -21.50 20.52 -11.97
C GLU A 99 -22.82 21.02 -11.38
N THR A 100 -23.48 20.20 -10.54
CA THR A 100 -24.75 20.56 -9.92
C THR A 100 -24.53 21.46 -8.71
N GLY A 101 -25.22 22.57 -8.66
CA GLY A 101 -25.12 23.59 -7.59
C GLY A 101 -25.82 23.23 -6.28
N ILE A 102 -25.91 21.95 -5.94
CA ILE A 102 -26.55 21.46 -4.72
C ILE A 102 -25.54 20.82 -3.77
N PRO A 103 -25.81 20.86 -2.46
CA PRO A 103 -24.99 20.14 -1.51
C PRO A 103 -24.94 18.63 -1.79
N TYR A 104 -23.75 18.07 -1.79
CA TYR A 104 -23.55 16.63 -1.96
C TYR A 104 -22.40 16.11 -1.11
N ALA A 105 -22.38 14.81 -0.86
CA ALA A 105 -21.29 14.13 -0.20
C ALA A 105 -21.05 12.76 -0.84
N ILE A 106 -19.79 12.40 -1.00
CA ILE A 106 -19.35 11.14 -1.58
C ILE A 106 -18.46 10.43 -0.58
N GLY A 107 -18.48 9.11 -0.56
CA GLY A 107 -17.69 8.29 0.34
C GLY A 107 -17.37 6.92 -0.23
N LEU A 108 -16.47 6.20 0.45
CA LEU A 108 -16.05 4.86 0.11
C LEU A 108 -16.83 3.81 0.91
N ARG A 109 -17.18 2.69 0.26
CA ARG A 109 -17.71 1.48 0.89
C ARG A 109 -16.85 0.27 0.57
N LEU A 110 -16.71 -0.60 1.54
CA LEU A 110 -16.13 -1.92 1.38
C LEU A 110 -17.19 -2.97 1.71
N ASN A 111 -17.49 -3.88 0.78
CA ASN A 111 -18.53 -4.89 0.93
C ASN A 111 -19.90 -4.30 1.33
N GLY A 112 -20.26 -3.17 0.73
CA GLY A 112 -21.51 -2.45 1.03
C GLY A 112 -21.50 -1.64 2.33
N LEU A 113 -20.47 -1.75 3.17
CA LEU A 113 -20.33 -1.02 4.43
C LEU A 113 -19.44 0.21 4.26
N ARG A 114 -19.91 1.35 4.77
CA ARG A 114 -19.16 2.60 4.72
C ARG A 114 -17.82 2.50 5.45
N ILE A 115 -16.76 2.97 4.81
CA ILE A 115 -15.46 3.16 5.45
C ILE A 115 -15.49 4.46 6.25
N ASN A 116 -15.26 4.37 7.56
CA ASN A 116 -15.26 5.53 8.44
C ASN A 116 -14.17 6.54 8.04
N GLY A 117 -14.50 7.83 8.11
CA GLY A 117 -13.58 8.91 7.76
C GLY A 117 -13.39 9.15 6.25
N SER A 118 -14.04 8.36 5.37
CA SER A 118 -13.87 8.45 3.92
C SER A 118 -14.85 9.40 3.21
N ILE A 119 -15.64 10.19 3.94
CA ILE A 119 -16.64 11.06 3.33
C ILE A 119 -16.04 12.45 3.09
N ALA A 120 -16.27 12.99 1.89
CA ALA A 120 -16.06 14.39 1.56
C ALA A 120 -17.37 15.01 1.05
N SER A 121 -17.55 16.31 1.26
CA SER A 121 -18.74 17.03 0.87
C SER A 121 -18.44 18.40 0.28
N ALA A 122 -19.29 18.84 -0.65
CA ALA A 122 -19.32 20.19 -1.17
C ALA A 122 -20.71 20.80 -1.01
N GLN A 123 -20.77 22.13 -1.02
CA GLN A 123 -22.01 22.89 -0.86
C GLN A 123 -22.41 23.67 -2.12
N VAL A 124 -21.49 23.74 -3.09
CA VAL A 124 -21.66 24.51 -4.34
C VAL A 124 -21.15 23.73 -5.53
N ALA A 125 -21.61 24.10 -6.73
CA ALA A 125 -21.17 23.53 -7.99
C ALA A 125 -19.65 23.73 -8.20
N ASP A 126 -19.08 22.92 -9.09
CA ASP A 126 -17.69 23.00 -9.56
C ASP A 126 -16.65 23.00 -8.43
N THR A 127 -17.04 22.46 -7.27
CA THR A 127 -16.14 22.26 -6.14
C THR A 127 -15.63 20.84 -6.14
N SER A 128 -14.32 20.70 -6.36
CA SER A 128 -13.67 19.41 -6.22
C SER A 128 -13.58 19.01 -4.76
N ILE A 129 -14.07 17.82 -4.47
CA ILE A 129 -13.93 17.18 -3.16
C ILE A 129 -12.96 16.02 -3.26
N SER A 130 -12.16 15.82 -2.23
CA SER A 130 -11.28 14.65 -2.14
C SER A 130 -11.20 14.16 -0.71
N ASN A 131 -11.11 12.86 -0.57
CA ASN A 131 -10.83 12.22 0.71
C ASN A 131 -10.23 10.84 0.45
N GLY A 132 -9.79 10.17 1.50
CA GLY A 132 -9.24 8.83 1.38
C GLY A 132 -9.29 8.08 2.70
N ALA A 133 -8.96 6.80 2.64
CA ALA A 133 -8.91 5.95 3.81
C ALA A 133 -7.84 4.88 3.66
N ILE A 134 -7.30 4.44 4.79
CA ILE A 134 -6.51 3.22 4.89
C ILE A 134 -7.38 2.17 5.57
N PHE A 135 -7.46 1.00 4.97
CA PHE A 135 -8.23 -0.12 5.52
C PHE A 135 -7.60 -1.45 5.13
N ARG A 136 -7.97 -2.50 5.87
CA ARG A 136 -7.59 -3.88 5.57
C ARG A 136 -8.79 -4.66 5.05
N THR A 137 -8.59 -5.42 3.97
CA THR A 137 -9.62 -6.32 3.45
C THR A 137 -9.74 -7.58 4.32
N PRO A 138 -10.94 -8.15 4.43
CA PRO A 138 -11.14 -9.44 5.12
C PRO A 138 -10.50 -10.61 4.37
N ALA A 139 -10.53 -11.80 5.00
CA ALA A 139 -9.99 -13.04 4.42
C ALA A 139 -10.68 -13.47 3.11
N THR A 140 -11.85 -12.94 2.82
CA THR A 140 -12.61 -13.18 1.58
C THR A 140 -12.33 -12.18 0.47
N GLY A 141 -11.41 -11.23 0.71
CA GLY A 141 -11.23 -10.08 -0.18
C GLY A 141 -12.26 -8.98 0.05
N GLY A 142 -12.27 -7.99 -0.80
CA GLY A 142 -13.15 -6.84 -0.67
C GLY A 142 -13.71 -6.33 -2.00
N GLN A 143 -14.96 -5.90 -1.97
CA GLN A 143 -15.58 -5.13 -3.04
C GLN A 143 -15.63 -3.67 -2.60
N LEU A 144 -14.81 -2.84 -3.26
CA LEU A 144 -14.73 -1.40 -3.01
C LEU A 144 -15.60 -0.67 -4.02
N ASP A 145 -16.39 0.27 -3.55
CA ASP A 145 -17.11 1.22 -4.40
C ASP A 145 -17.05 2.65 -3.86
N LEU A 146 -17.20 3.61 -4.76
CA LEU A 146 -17.44 5.02 -4.46
C LEU A 146 -18.95 5.25 -4.58
N PHE A 147 -19.56 5.94 -3.62
CA PHE A 147 -21.00 6.12 -3.60
C PHE A 147 -21.43 7.52 -3.16
N VAL A 148 -22.61 7.93 -3.61
CA VAL A 148 -23.24 9.18 -3.16
C VAL A 148 -23.79 8.96 -1.76
N PHE A 149 -23.09 9.49 -0.75
CA PHE A 149 -23.50 9.38 0.66
C PHE A 149 -24.71 10.27 0.96
N PHE A 150 -24.70 11.47 0.41
CA PHE A 150 -25.78 12.45 0.58
C PHE A 150 -25.96 13.28 -0.68
N ALA A 151 -27.19 13.45 -1.12
CA ALA A 151 -27.63 14.46 -2.07
C ALA A 151 -29.15 14.65 -1.93
N ASN A 152 -29.60 15.89 -1.85
CA ASN A 152 -31.04 16.20 -1.78
C ASN A 152 -31.76 15.99 -3.11
N GLN A 153 -31.01 16.03 -4.21
CA GLN A 153 -31.48 15.84 -5.59
C GLN A 153 -30.41 15.03 -6.34
N THR A 154 -30.69 14.73 -7.60
CA THR A 154 -29.68 14.08 -8.45
C THR A 154 -28.50 15.01 -8.72
N ILE A 155 -27.29 14.44 -8.71
CA ILE A 155 -26.06 15.13 -9.07
C ILE A 155 -25.50 14.59 -10.39
N SER A 156 -24.77 15.43 -11.10
CA SER A 156 -23.96 15.04 -12.25
C SER A 156 -22.49 15.22 -11.92
N LEU A 157 -21.69 14.21 -12.16
CA LEU A 157 -20.23 14.25 -11.94
C LEU A 157 -19.51 14.57 -13.24
N ILE A 158 -18.53 15.46 -13.15
CA ILE A 158 -17.72 15.92 -14.28
C ILE A 158 -16.75 14.83 -14.71
N GLU A 159 -16.59 14.65 -16.02
CA GLU A 159 -15.60 13.76 -16.63
C GLU A 159 -14.18 14.19 -16.25
N PHE A 160 -13.25 13.22 -16.20
CA PHE A 160 -11.84 13.39 -15.80
C PHE A 160 -11.59 14.00 -14.41
N GLU A 161 -12.60 14.58 -13.75
CA GLU A 161 -12.49 15.12 -12.40
C GLU A 161 -13.03 14.18 -11.32
N THR A 162 -13.51 13.00 -11.73
CA THR A 162 -13.90 11.93 -10.80
C THR A 162 -12.97 10.75 -10.98
N SER A 163 -12.18 10.49 -9.96
CA SER A 163 -11.15 9.45 -9.98
C SER A 163 -10.99 8.77 -8.64
N LEU A 164 -10.38 7.59 -8.68
CA LEU A 164 -10.09 6.75 -7.53
C LEU A 164 -8.69 6.18 -7.69
N GLN A 165 -7.80 6.52 -6.76
CA GLN A 165 -6.44 5.99 -6.68
C GLN A 165 -6.37 4.93 -5.60
N ILE A 166 -5.81 3.78 -5.91
CA ILE A 166 -5.68 2.65 -5.01
C ILE A 166 -4.21 2.23 -4.96
N ILE A 167 -3.66 2.10 -3.77
CA ILE A 167 -2.30 1.63 -3.54
C ILE A 167 -2.34 0.54 -2.48
N ARG A 168 -1.79 -0.62 -2.79
CA ARG A 168 -1.56 -1.68 -1.79
C ARG A 168 -0.36 -1.30 -0.93
N LEU A 169 -0.52 -1.34 0.40
CA LEU A 169 0.52 -1.03 1.38
C LEU A 169 1.18 -2.29 1.96
N ALA A 170 0.42 -3.37 2.15
CA ALA A 170 0.88 -4.65 2.69
C ALA A 170 -0.11 -5.78 2.35
#